data_6b8d7cc2927d881df9ac7a919db3cb91
#
_entry.id   6b8d7cc2927d881df9ac7a919db3cb91
#
_cell.length_a   1.000
_cell.length_b   1.000
_cell.length_c   1.000
_cell.angle_alpha   90.00
_cell.angle_beta   90.00
_cell.angle_gamma   90.00
#
_symmetry.space_group_name_H-M   'P 1'
#
loop_
_entity.id
_entity.type
_entity.pdbx_description
1 polymer ?
#
loop_
_entity_poly.entity_id
_entity_poly.type
_entity_poly.pdbx_seq_one_letter_code
_entity_poly.pdbx_strand_id
1 'polypeptide(L)'
;MDTAERLFVTYHATLVRYLTRRLGDRDWAEEVAQETFVRALRQETIVNERAWVFAVAHNLVRDGARRDARNRRHLELMAAEQREAQE
;
A
#
# COMPACT_ATOMS: atom_id res chain seq x y z
N MET A 1 -20.84 9.09 13.47
CA MET A 1 -19.81 8.58 12.55
C MET A 1 -18.56 8.23 13.35
N ASP A 2 -18.04 7.03 13.21
CA ASP A 2 -16.83 6.64 13.93
C ASP A 2 -15.57 7.25 13.30
N THR A 3 -14.43 7.06 13.95
CA THR A 3 -13.16 7.65 13.50
C THR A 3 -12.80 7.18 12.09
N ALA A 4 -12.91 5.88 11.82
CA ALA A 4 -12.53 5.33 10.52
C ALA A 4 -13.43 5.85 9.39
N GLU A 5 -14.73 5.91 9.60
CA GLU A 5 -15.67 6.46 8.61
C GLU A 5 -15.39 7.93 8.34
N ARG A 6 -15.13 8.70 9.39
CA ARG A 6 -14.81 10.12 9.26
C ARG A 6 -13.53 10.35 8.49
N LEU A 7 -12.49 9.56 8.78
CA LEU A 7 -11.22 9.62 8.04
C LEU A 7 -11.40 9.26 6.59
N PHE A 8 -12.18 8.24 6.31
CA PHE A 8 -12.48 7.83 4.93
C PHE A 8 -13.14 8.96 4.16
N VAL A 9 -14.21 9.54 4.71
CA VAL A 9 -14.93 10.64 4.06
C VAL A 9 -14.01 11.83 3.83
N THR A 10 -13.16 12.17 4.80
CA THR A 10 -12.31 13.34 4.74
C THR A 10 -11.11 13.16 3.81
N TYR A 11 -10.47 12.00 3.83
CA TYR A 11 -9.14 11.84 3.22
C TYR A 11 -9.05 10.88 2.04
N HIS A 12 -10.05 10.03 1.80
CA HIS A 12 -9.95 8.97 0.79
C HIS A 12 -9.60 9.51 -0.60
N ALA A 13 -10.37 10.47 -1.09
CA ALA A 13 -10.18 11.01 -2.43
C ALA A 13 -8.82 11.69 -2.58
N THR A 14 -8.41 12.45 -1.56
CA THR A 14 -7.11 13.14 -1.56
C THR A 14 -5.96 12.14 -1.54
N LEU A 15 -6.08 11.10 -0.72
CA LEU A 15 -5.05 10.06 -0.62
C LEU A 15 -4.92 9.29 -1.93
N VAL A 16 -6.02 8.88 -2.54
CA VAL A 16 -5.99 8.16 -3.82
C VAL A 16 -5.34 9.02 -4.92
N ARG A 17 -5.70 10.29 -5.01
CA ARG A 17 -5.07 11.20 -6.00
C ARG A 17 -3.58 11.34 -5.76
N TYR A 18 -3.17 11.55 -4.52
CA TYR A 18 -1.76 11.67 -4.15
C TYR A 18 -0.98 10.41 -4.53
N LEU A 19 -1.50 9.25 -4.13
CA LEU A 19 -0.84 7.97 -4.41
C LEU A 19 -0.81 7.64 -5.90
N THR A 20 -1.88 7.95 -6.63
CA THR A 20 -1.92 7.72 -8.07
C THR A 20 -0.82 8.50 -8.79
N ARG A 21 -0.61 9.76 -8.42
CA ARG A 21 0.47 10.56 -8.99
C ARG A 21 1.84 10.00 -8.65
N ARG A 22 2.01 9.55 -7.41
CA ARG A 22 3.29 9.05 -6.93
C ARG A 22 3.64 7.68 -7.48
N LEU A 23 2.65 6.80 -7.61
CA LEU A 23 2.85 5.41 -8.04
C LEU A 23 2.69 5.21 -9.53
N GLY A 24 1.96 6.10 -10.20
CA GLY A 24 1.62 5.94 -11.60
C GLY A 24 0.63 4.81 -11.86
N ASP A 25 -0.11 4.37 -10.85
CA ASP A 25 -1.00 3.21 -10.91
C ASP A 25 -2.17 3.46 -9.97
N ARG A 26 -3.34 3.69 -10.54
CA ARG A 26 -4.54 3.99 -9.76
C ARG A 26 -5.05 2.78 -8.97
N ASP A 27 -5.00 1.60 -9.56
CA ASP A 27 -5.48 0.40 -8.89
C ASP A 27 -4.65 0.11 -7.64
N TRP A 28 -3.34 0.24 -7.73
CA TRP A 28 -2.45 0.10 -6.58
C TRP A 28 -2.72 1.21 -5.55
N ALA A 29 -2.91 2.44 -6.00
CA ALA A 29 -3.24 3.55 -5.11
C ALA A 29 -4.53 3.27 -4.33
N GLU A 30 -5.56 2.76 -4.98
CA GLU A 30 -6.82 2.41 -4.33
C GLU A 30 -6.66 1.27 -3.33
N GLU A 31 -5.87 0.26 -3.64
CA GLU A 31 -5.58 -0.83 -2.71
C GLU A 31 -4.87 -0.33 -1.45
N VAL A 32 -3.86 0.52 -1.61
CA VAL A 32 -3.14 1.11 -0.49
C VAL A 32 -4.06 1.97 0.36
N ALA A 33 -4.87 2.79 -0.28
CA ALA A 33 -5.83 3.64 0.43
C ALA A 33 -6.84 2.80 1.21
N GLN A 34 -7.38 1.77 0.60
CA GLN A 34 -8.34 0.87 1.26
C GLN A 34 -7.72 0.24 2.51
N GLU A 35 -6.52 -0.31 2.39
CA GLU A 35 -5.84 -0.92 3.54
C GLU A 35 -5.54 0.10 4.63
N THR A 36 -5.20 1.33 4.26
CA THR A 36 -4.98 2.41 5.22
C THR A 36 -6.22 2.62 6.09
N PHE A 37 -7.41 2.69 5.47
CA PHE A 37 -8.65 2.93 6.22
C PHE A 37 -9.14 1.68 6.96
N VAL A 38 -8.82 0.48 6.47
CA VAL A 38 -9.06 -0.76 7.22
C VAL A 38 -8.25 -0.73 8.53
N ARG A 39 -7.00 -0.28 8.48
CA ARG A 39 -6.18 -0.15 9.69
C ARG A 39 -6.72 0.89 10.65
N ALA A 40 -7.38 1.93 10.14
CA ALA A 40 -8.02 2.94 10.99
C ALA A 40 -9.12 2.33 11.86
N LEU A 41 -9.78 1.25 11.42
CA LEU A 41 -10.81 0.57 12.20
C LEU A 41 -10.27 0.00 13.52
N ARG A 42 -8.97 -0.27 13.59
CA ARG A 42 -8.30 -0.83 14.76
C ARG A 42 -7.79 0.23 15.74
N GLN A 43 -7.92 1.50 15.38
CA GLN A 43 -7.44 2.61 16.19
C GLN A 43 -8.57 3.21 17.00
N GLU A 44 -8.36 3.36 18.30
CA GLU A 44 -9.33 4.04 19.17
C GLU A 44 -9.23 5.55 19.01
N THR A 45 -7.99 6.08 19.04
CA THR A 45 -7.72 7.51 18.95
C THR A 45 -6.51 7.75 18.06
N ILE A 46 -6.65 8.69 17.13
CA ILE A 46 -5.56 9.12 16.25
C ILE A 46 -5.33 10.59 16.53
N VAL A 47 -4.14 10.92 17.05
CA VAL A 47 -3.82 12.28 17.51
C VAL A 47 -3.69 13.26 16.34
N ASN A 48 -2.93 12.88 15.32
CA ASN A 48 -2.77 13.70 14.12
C ASN A 48 -3.25 12.87 12.92
N GLU A 49 -4.51 13.07 12.57
CA GLU A 49 -5.19 12.22 11.60
C GLU A 49 -4.55 12.26 10.22
N ARG A 50 -4.26 13.45 9.69
CA ARG A 50 -3.65 13.59 8.38
C ARG A 50 -2.29 12.92 8.34
N ALA A 51 -1.44 13.20 9.32
CA ALA A 51 -0.11 12.61 9.39
C ALA A 51 -0.18 11.08 9.51
N TRP A 52 -1.11 10.57 10.31
CA TRP A 52 -1.29 9.14 10.48
C TRP A 52 -1.69 8.46 9.18
N VAL A 53 -2.68 9.00 8.47
CA VAL A 53 -3.19 8.44 7.21
C VAL A 53 -2.06 8.35 6.19
N PHE A 54 -1.31 9.44 5.99
CA PHE A 54 -0.24 9.46 5.01
C PHE A 54 0.95 8.61 5.43
N ALA A 55 1.29 8.55 6.70
CA ALA A 55 2.37 7.69 7.20
C ALA A 55 2.06 6.21 6.99
N VAL A 56 0.85 5.78 7.30
CA VAL A 56 0.43 4.38 7.08
C VAL A 56 0.47 4.05 5.60
N ALA A 57 -0.06 4.92 4.75
CA ALA A 57 -0.05 4.71 3.30
C ALA A 57 1.37 4.60 2.76
N HIS A 58 2.29 5.48 3.18
CA HIS A 58 3.69 5.41 2.77
C HIS A 58 4.37 4.12 3.20
N ASN A 59 4.10 3.65 4.41
CA ASN A 59 4.64 2.37 4.89
C ASN A 59 4.12 1.20 4.06
N LEU A 60 2.85 1.21 3.71
CA LEU A 60 2.24 0.17 2.87
C LEU A 60 2.86 0.14 1.48
N VAL A 61 3.09 1.30 0.87
CA VAL A 61 3.76 1.39 -0.43
C VAL A 61 5.17 0.82 -0.35
N ARG A 62 5.92 1.19 0.67
CA ARG A 62 7.29 0.70 0.86
C ARG A 62 7.33 -0.81 1.03
N ASP A 63 6.43 -1.35 1.84
CA ASP A 63 6.35 -2.79 2.09
C ASP A 63 5.94 -3.55 0.82
N GLY A 64 5.02 -3.00 0.05
CA GLY A 64 4.61 -3.57 -1.23
C GLY A 64 5.75 -3.59 -2.24
N ALA A 65 6.50 -2.49 -2.35
CA ALA A 65 7.65 -2.42 -3.25
C ALA A 65 8.74 -3.44 -2.86
N ARG A 66 9.00 -3.61 -1.57
CA ARG A 66 9.96 -4.62 -1.09
C ARG A 66 9.50 -6.03 -1.42
N ARG A 67 8.22 -6.31 -1.25
CA ARG A 67 7.64 -7.61 -1.55
C ARG A 67 7.75 -7.92 -3.04
N ASP A 68 7.44 -6.96 -3.90
CA ASP A 68 7.55 -7.13 -5.35
C ASP A 68 8.99 -7.35 -5.79
N ALA A 69 9.94 -6.64 -5.20
CA ALA A 69 11.37 -6.84 -5.50
C ALA A 69 11.83 -8.25 -5.12
N ARG A 70 11.40 -8.75 -3.96
CA ARG A 70 11.72 -10.12 -3.52
C ARG A 70 11.09 -11.16 -4.44
N ASN A 71 9.86 -10.95 -4.84
CA ASN A 71 9.16 -11.86 -5.74
C ASN A 71 9.83 -11.92 -7.11
N ARG A 72 10.26 -10.78 -7.65
CA ARG A 72 11.01 -10.75 -8.91
C ARG A 72 12.31 -11.55 -8.83
N ARG A 73 13.08 -11.34 -7.76
CA ARG A 73 14.33 -12.10 -7.56
C ARG A 73 14.08 -13.60 -7.46
N HIS A 74 13.05 -13.99 -6.73
CA HIS A 74 12.68 -15.40 -6.60
C HIS A 74 12.31 -16.01 -7.95
N LEU A 75 11.51 -15.30 -8.75
CA LEU A 75 11.13 -15.76 -10.08
C LEU A 75 12.34 -15.86 -11.01
N GLU A 76 13.27 -14.93 -10.94
CA GLU A 76 14.51 -14.96 -11.72
C GLU A 76 15.37 -16.17 -11.34
N LEU A 77 15.51 -16.46 -10.06
CA LEU A 77 16.24 -17.64 -9.58
C LEU A 77 15.59 -18.94 -10.03
N MET A 78 14.28 -19.04 -9.95
CA MET A 78 13.55 -20.21 -10.41
C MET A 78 13.71 -20.42 -11.92
N ALA A 79 13.67 -19.35 -12.69
CA ALA A 79 13.88 -19.41 -14.13
C ALA A 79 15.30 -19.89 -14.48
N ALA A 80 16.30 -19.42 -13.73
CA ALA A 80 17.70 -19.84 -13.92
C ALA A 80 17.88 -21.32 -13.61
N GLU A 81 17.32 -21.80 -12.50
CA GLU A 81 17.37 -23.22 -12.12
C GLU A 81 16.71 -24.10 -13.18
N GLN A 82 15.58 -23.67 -13.72
CA GLN A 82 14.87 -24.41 -14.74
C GLN A 82 15.68 -24.52 -16.03
N ARG A 83 16.38 -23.43 -16.40
CA ARG A 83 17.28 -23.45 -17.57
C ARG A 83 18.45 -24.43 -17.37
N GLU A 84 19.05 -24.43 -16.19
CA GLU A 84 20.13 -25.36 -15.87
C GLU A 84 19.67 -26.82 -15.91
N ALA A 85 18.46 -27.09 -15.42
CA ALA A 85 17.92 -28.44 -15.40
C ALA A 85 17.63 -28.99 -16.81
N GLN A 86 17.46 -28.10 -17.81
CA GLN A 86 17.21 -28.51 -19.21
C GLN A 86 18.48 -28.75 -19.99
N GLU A 87 19.61 -28.36 -19.48
CA GLU A 87 20.91 -28.67 -20.09
C GLU A 87 21.39 -30.07 -19.67
#